data_16eabc891f6d853373a6068ef7798a9f
#
_entry.id   16eabc891f6d853373a6068ef7798a9f
#
_cell.length_a   1.000
_cell.length_b   1.000
_cell.length_c   1.000
_cell.angle_alpha   90.00
_cell.angle_beta   90.00
_cell.angle_gamma   90.00
#
_symmetry.space_group_name_H-M   'P 1'
#
loop_
_entity.id
_entity.type
_entity.pdbx_description
1 polymer ?
#
loop_
_entity_poly.entity_id
_entity_poly.type
_entity_poly.pdbx_seq_one_letter_code
_entity_poly.pdbx_strand_id
1 'polypeptide(L)'
;MTGRPTKFTQPLADIICERIADGESLRSICRDEAMPAKSTVLAWLADDEKSAFRTKYAQAREIQADSFVDEMIEIADDGTNDWMEKKSADGETIGWQENGEAIRRSQLRIGTRQWIAEKLKPKKYGSKVELEHGVTSGVAELLDAINGRTRGLPSGD
;
A
#
# COMPACT_ATOMS: atom_id res chain seq x y z
N MET A 1 -16.69 -24.02 -24.84
CA MET A 1 -16.26 -23.32 -23.60
C MET A 1 -14.74 -23.39 -23.52
N THR A 2 -14.06 -22.30 -23.80
CA THR A 2 -12.61 -22.19 -23.56
C THR A 2 -12.40 -22.06 -22.07
N GLY A 3 -11.71 -23.05 -21.44
CA GLY A 3 -11.34 -22.98 -20.03
C GLY A 3 -10.45 -21.77 -19.72
N ARG A 4 -10.30 -21.43 -18.43
CA ARG A 4 -9.42 -20.34 -17.98
C ARG A 4 -8.00 -20.51 -18.54
N PRO A 5 -7.34 -19.40 -18.92
CA PRO A 5 -5.96 -19.45 -19.39
C PRO A 5 -5.03 -19.99 -18.31
N THR A 6 -4.26 -21.03 -18.61
CA THR A 6 -3.24 -21.61 -17.73
C THR A 6 -1.83 -21.39 -18.26
N LYS A 7 -1.72 -21.11 -19.59
CA LYS A 7 -0.45 -20.88 -20.23
C LYS A 7 -0.05 -19.41 -20.10
N PHE A 8 1.21 -19.16 -19.74
CA PHE A 8 1.77 -17.82 -19.73
C PHE A 8 1.84 -17.24 -21.12
N THR A 9 1.37 -16.02 -21.28
CA THR A 9 1.57 -15.19 -22.49
C THR A 9 1.87 -13.77 -22.07
N GLN A 10 2.68 -13.05 -22.83
CA GLN A 10 3.03 -11.67 -22.54
C GLN A 10 1.80 -10.75 -22.48
N PRO A 11 0.81 -10.83 -23.38
CA PRO A 11 -0.40 -10.00 -23.28
C PRO A 11 -1.18 -10.21 -21.98
N LEU A 12 -1.31 -11.44 -21.49
CA LEU A 12 -1.97 -11.72 -20.21
C LEU A 12 -1.20 -11.11 -19.02
N ALA A 13 0.13 -11.23 -19.05
CA ALA A 13 0.99 -10.63 -18.05
C ALA A 13 0.87 -9.11 -18.03
N ASP A 14 0.80 -8.48 -19.19
CA ASP A 14 0.65 -7.04 -19.34
C ASP A 14 -0.70 -6.55 -18.81
N ILE A 15 -1.79 -7.20 -19.20
CA ILE A 15 -3.14 -6.88 -18.69
C ILE A 15 -3.21 -7.01 -17.18
N ILE A 16 -2.62 -8.06 -16.59
CA ILE A 16 -2.58 -8.22 -15.13
C ILE A 16 -1.86 -7.04 -14.47
N CYS A 17 -0.70 -6.64 -14.99
CA CYS A 17 0.08 -5.53 -14.45
C CYS A 17 -0.66 -4.19 -14.60
N GLU A 18 -1.31 -3.92 -15.72
CA GLU A 18 -2.12 -2.72 -15.95
C GLU A 18 -3.26 -2.64 -14.93
N ARG A 19 -4.05 -3.69 -14.78
CA ARG A 19 -5.18 -3.73 -13.83
C ARG A 19 -4.72 -3.60 -12.37
N ILE A 20 -3.55 -4.15 -12.03
CA ILE A 20 -2.94 -3.93 -10.71
C ILE A 20 -2.57 -2.45 -10.54
N ALA A 21 -1.93 -1.85 -11.52
CA ALA A 21 -1.53 -0.43 -11.48
C ALA A 21 -2.75 0.50 -11.33
N ASP A 22 -3.88 0.14 -11.96
CA ASP A 22 -5.16 0.86 -11.88
C ASP A 22 -5.90 0.70 -10.54
N GLY A 23 -5.34 -0.03 -9.58
CA GLY A 23 -5.93 -0.17 -8.24
C GLY A 23 -6.63 -1.51 -7.99
N GLU A 24 -6.82 -2.37 -8.99
CA GLU A 24 -7.48 -3.66 -8.79
C GLU A 24 -6.63 -4.63 -7.96
N SER A 25 -7.30 -5.42 -7.12
CA SER A 25 -6.61 -6.52 -6.42
C SER A 25 -6.42 -7.72 -7.36
N LEU A 26 -5.31 -8.46 -7.18
CA LEU A 26 -5.09 -9.72 -7.92
C LEU A 26 -6.27 -10.70 -7.79
N ARG A 27 -6.95 -10.70 -6.63
CA ARG A 27 -8.15 -11.53 -6.43
C ARG A 27 -9.31 -11.08 -7.32
N SER A 28 -9.51 -9.77 -7.49
CA SER A 28 -10.53 -9.20 -8.36
C SER A 28 -10.26 -9.57 -9.81
N ILE A 29 -9.05 -9.33 -10.29
CA ILE A 29 -8.61 -9.66 -11.65
C ILE A 29 -8.85 -11.13 -11.97
N CYS A 30 -8.47 -12.04 -11.05
CA CYS A 30 -8.63 -13.46 -11.26
C CYS A 30 -10.07 -13.99 -11.08
N ARG A 31 -11.07 -13.14 -10.81
CA ARG A 31 -12.50 -13.52 -10.90
C ARG A 31 -13.00 -13.51 -12.33
N ASP A 32 -12.38 -12.72 -13.17
CA ASP A 32 -12.69 -12.69 -14.61
C ASP A 32 -12.33 -14.04 -15.24
N GLU A 33 -13.28 -14.63 -15.98
CA GLU A 33 -13.08 -15.93 -16.64
C GLU A 33 -12.05 -15.87 -17.76
N ALA A 34 -11.82 -14.69 -18.35
CA ALA A 34 -10.77 -14.48 -19.34
C ALA A 34 -9.37 -14.42 -18.70
N MET A 35 -9.26 -14.34 -17.37
CA MET A 35 -8.00 -14.27 -16.65
C MET A 35 -7.61 -15.60 -16.00
N PRO A 36 -6.30 -15.85 -15.81
CA PRO A 36 -5.83 -17.06 -15.15
C PRO A 36 -6.27 -17.11 -13.69
N ALA A 37 -6.30 -18.31 -13.12
CA ALA A 37 -6.54 -18.46 -11.68
C ALA A 37 -5.42 -17.80 -10.86
N LYS A 38 -5.75 -17.29 -9.68
CA LYS A 38 -4.76 -16.63 -8.79
C LYS A 38 -3.55 -17.53 -8.52
N SER A 39 -3.76 -18.83 -8.30
CA SER A 39 -2.66 -19.80 -8.09
C SER A 39 -1.72 -19.89 -9.29
N THR A 40 -2.27 -19.81 -10.49
CA THR A 40 -1.47 -19.80 -11.74
C THR A 40 -0.59 -18.56 -11.84
N VAL A 41 -1.15 -17.37 -11.53
CA VAL A 41 -0.36 -16.12 -11.52
C VAL A 41 0.73 -16.17 -10.47
N LEU A 42 0.44 -16.68 -9.26
CA LEU A 42 1.43 -16.83 -8.20
C LEU A 42 2.55 -17.81 -8.59
N ALA A 43 2.21 -18.90 -9.29
CA ALA A 43 3.22 -19.82 -9.83
C ALA A 43 4.11 -19.14 -10.88
N TRP A 44 3.56 -18.28 -11.75
CA TRP A 44 4.34 -17.50 -12.70
C TRP A 44 5.29 -16.50 -12.02
N LEU A 45 4.85 -15.88 -10.92
CA LEU A 45 5.68 -14.95 -10.14
C LEU A 45 6.83 -15.67 -9.40
N ALA A 46 6.64 -16.94 -9.06
CA ALA A 46 7.67 -17.77 -8.42
C ALA A 46 8.67 -18.39 -9.42
N ASP A 47 8.35 -18.38 -10.71
CA ASP A 47 9.14 -18.98 -11.78
C ASP A 47 10.31 -18.04 -12.16
N ASP A 48 11.52 -18.52 -12.05
CA ASP A 48 12.72 -17.73 -12.36
C ASP A 48 12.86 -17.41 -13.85
N GLU A 49 12.32 -18.25 -14.73
CA GLU A 49 12.28 -17.98 -16.17
C GLU A 49 11.39 -16.77 -16.51
N LYS A 50 10.48 -16.38 -15.61
CA LYS A 50 9.57 -15.24 -15.75
C LYS A 50 9.97 -14.03 -14.90
N SER A 51 11.27 -13.85 -14.67
CA SER A 51 11.80 -12.72 -13.89
C SER A 51 11.36 -11.36 -14.42
N ALA A 52 11.23 -11.19 -15.73
CA ALA A 52 10.72 -9.96 -16.34
C ALA A 52 9.26 -9.65 -15.92
N PHE A 53 8.39 -10.67 -15.88
CA PHE A 53 7.03 -10.50 -15.38
C PHE A 53 7.01 -10.14 -13.89
N ARG A 54 7.83 -10.80 -13.07
CA ARG A 54 7.98 -10.50 -11.64
C ARG A 54 8.38 -9.04 -11.40
N THR A 55 9.36 -8.54 -12.17
CA THR A 55 9.80 -7.13 -12.11
C THR A 55 8.68 -6.18 -12.49
N LYS A 56 8.00 -6.43 -13.61
CA LYS A 56 6.88 -5.60 -14.06
C LYS A 56 5.72 -5.61 -13.05
N TYR A 57 5.41 -6.76 -12.47
CA TYR A 57 4.39 -6.89 -11.43
C TYR A 57 4.75 -6.08 -10.16
N ALA A 58 6.02 -6.11 -9.73
CA ALA A 58 6.48 -5.30 -8.61
C ALA A 58 6.33 -3.79 -8.89
N GLN A 59 6.71 -3.34 -10.09
CA GLN A 59 6.49 -1.96 -10.52
C GLN A 59 5.01 -1.58 -10.55
N ALA A 60 4.14 -2.46 -11.06
CA ALA A 60 2.69 -2.24 -11.05
C ALA A 60 2.14 -2.08 -9.62
N ARG A 61 2.65 -2.84 -8.65
CA ARG A 61 2.29 -2.69 -7.23
C ARG A 61 2.76 -1.36 -6.65
N GLU A 62 3.90 -0.84 -7.07
CA GLU A 62 4.34 0.50 -6.66
C GLU A 62 3.46 1.60 -7.26
N ILE A 63 3.08 1.48 -8.55
CA ILE A 63 2.17 2.43 -9.21
C ILE A 63 0.79 2.38 -8.54
N GLN A 64 0.30 1.21 -8.16
CA GLN A 64 -0.96 1.03 -7.45
C GLN A 64 -1.05 1.88 -6.17
N ALA A 65 0.09 2.12 -5.50
CA ALA A 65 0.09 3.01 -4.33
C ALA A 65 -0.31 4.45 -4.68
N ASP A 66 0.12 4.95 -5.84
CA ASP A 66 -0.25 6.29 -6.32
C ASP A 66 -1.74 6.32 -6.69
N SER A 67 -2.27 5.30 -7.39
CA SER A 67 -3.70 5.17 -7.71
C SER A 67 -4.58 5.14 -6.45
N PHE A 68 -4.14 4.48 -5.38
CA PHE A 68 -4.87 4.51 -4.11
C PHE A 68 -4.90 5.88 -3.46
N VAL A 69 -3.84 6.70 -3.63
CA VAL A 69 -3.83 8.08 -3.12
C VAL A 69 -4.83 8.94 -3.89
N ASP A 70 -4.88 8.81 -5.21
CA ASP A 70 -5.86 9.53 -6.05
C ASP A 70 -7.31 9.12 -5.67
N GLU A 71 -7.58 7.81 -5.53
CA GLU A 71 -8.88 7.32 -5.07
C GLU A 71 -9.26 7.83 -3.66
N MET A 72 -8.32 8.05 -2.76
CA MET A 72 -8.63 8.61 -1.44
C MET A 72 -9.18 10.03 -1.55
N ILE A 73 -8.66 10.85 -2.46
CA ILE A 73 -9.15 12.19 -2.72
C ILE A 73 -10.57 12.12 -3.26
N GLU A 74 -10.83 11.28 -4.27
CA GLU A 74 -12.17 11.09 -4.83
C GLU A 74 -13.19 10.64 -3.77
N ILE A 75 -12.81 9.70 -2.91
CA ILE A 75 -13.69 9.22 -1.82
C ILE A 75 -13.95 10.32 -0.79
N ALA A 76 -12.94 11.15 -0.48
CA ALA A 76 -13.08 12.24 0.49
C ALA A 76 -13.97 13.37 -0.03
N ASP A 77 -13.93 13.62 -1.33
CA ASP A 77 -14.71 14.69 -1.98
C ASP A 77 -16.14 14.24 -2.37
N ASP A 78 -16.42 12.92 -2.36
CA ASP A 78 -17.75 12.38 -2.68
C ASP A 78 -18.69 12.43 -1.48
N GLY A 79 -19.44 13.52 -1.34
CA GLY A 79 -20.49 13.70 -0.35
C GLY A 79 -21.88 13.17 -0.75
N THR A 80 -22.01 12.46 -1.88
CA THR A 80 -23.30 12.05 -2.46
C THR A 80 -24.22 11.29 -1.49
N ASN A 81 -23.63 10.47 -0.61
CA ASN A 81 -24.37 9.63 0.33
C ASN A 81 -24.26 10.08 1.79
N ASP A 82 -23.72 11.26 2.06
CA ASP A 82 -23.51 11.74 3.43
C ASP A 82 -24.80 12.09 4.14
N TRP A 83 -25.85 12.33 3.38
CA TRP A 83 -27.18 12.65 3.89
C TRP A 83 -28.21 11.60 3.45
N MET A 84 -29.13 11.28 4.33
CA MET A 84 -30.24 10.37 4.07
C MET A 84 -31.57 10.97 4.56
N GLU A 85 -32.67 10.53 3.94
CA GLU A 85 -34.01 10.93 4.39
C GLU A 85 -34.28 10.46 5.82
N LYS A 86 -34.73 11.39 6.65
CA LYS A 86 -35.24 11.08 7.97
C LYS A 86 -36.75 10.84 7.85
N LYS A 87 -37.19 9.65 8.27
CA LYS A 87 -38.61 9.27 8.23
C LYS A 87 -39.24 9.27 9.62
N SER A 88 -40.51 9.67 9.69
CA SER A 88 -41.35 9.52 10.89
C SER A 88 -41.72 8.06 11.13
N ALA A 89 -42.36 7.77 12.27
CA ALA A 89 -42.90 6.44 12.60
C ALA A 89 -43.92 5.95 11.55
N ASP A 90 -44.62 6.87 10.89
CA ASP A 90 -45.63 6.60 9.86
C ASP A 90 -45.03 6.48 8.45
N GLY A 91 -43.69 6.60 8.32
CA GLY A 91 -42.99 6.45 7.06
C GLY A 91 -42.87 7.73 6.22
N GLU A 92 -43.37 8.86 6.67
CA GLU A 92 -43.29 10.15 5.97
C GLU A 92 -41.90 10.78 6.13
N THR A 93 -41.38 11.41 5.08
CA THR A 93 -40.10 12.13 5.13
C THR A 93 -40.29 13.44 5.90
N ILE A 94 -39.60 13.55 7.06
CA ILE A 94 -39.66 14.70 7.96
C ILE A 94 -38.41 15.59 7.89
N GLY A 95 -37.46 15.27 7.01
CA GLY A 95 -36.25 16.04 6.80
C GLY A 95 -35.06 15.17 6.36
N TRP A 96 -33.85 15.67 6.57
CA TRP A 96 -32.60 15.01 6.24
C TRP A 96 -31.81 14.79 7.52
N GLN A 97 -31.06 13.72 7.56
CA GLN A 97 -30.12 13.40 8.62
C GLN A 97 -28.82 12.87 8.04
N GLU A 98 -27.74 12.99 8.80
CA GLU A 98 -26.45 12.47 8.44
C GLU A 98 -26.49 10.94 8.29
N ASN A 99 -25.93 10.44 7.21
CA ASN A 99 -25.77 9.01 6.95
C ASN A 99 -24.44 8.51 7.54
N GLY A 100 -24.44 8.31 8.85
CA GLY A 100 -23.21 7.90 9.55
C GLY A 100 -22.65 6.55 9.10
N GLU A 101 -23.41 5.69 8.41
CA GLU A 101 -22.88 4.46 7.82
C GLU A 101 -22.04 4.78 6.59
N ALA A 102 -22.54 5.62 5.67
CA ALA A 102 -21.81 6.00 4.47
C ALA A 102 -20.50 6.70 4.83
N ILE A 103 -20.55 7.66 5.75
CA ILE A 103 -19.38 8.39 6.23
C ILE A 103 -18.34 7.45 6.84
N ARG A 104 -18.74 6.55 7.73
CA ARG A 104 -17.81 5.56 8.31
C ARG A 104 -17.22 4.61 7.26
N ARG A 105 -18.01 4.23 6.25
CA ARG A 105 -17.53 3.39 5.15
C ARG A 105 -16.49 4.13 4.31
N SER A 106 -16.70 5.41 4.01
CA SER A 106 -15.72 6.26 3.32
C SER A 106 -14.42 6.38 4.13
N GLN A 107 -14.50 6.61 5.43
CA GLN A 107 -13.34 6.63 6.31
C GLN A 107 -12.57 5.30 6.31
N LEU A 108 -13.27 4.15 6.35
CA LEU A 108 -12.64 2.83 6.27
C LEU A 108 -11.95 2.60 4.93
N ARG A 109 -12.57 3.04 3.82
CA ARG A 109 -11.99 2.94 2.48
C ARG A 109 -10.71 3.75 2.38
N ILE A 110 -10.71 4.99 2.86
CA ILE A 110 -9.56 5.88 2.90
C ILE A 110 -8.44 5.27 3.77
N GLY A 111 -8.74 4.91 5.02
CA GLY A 111 -7.74 4.37 5.94
C GLY A 111 -7.10 3.06 5.45
N THR A 112 -7.89 2.19 4.81
CA THR A 112 -7.37 0.94 4.21
C THR A 112 -6.40 1.24 3.06
N ARG A 113 -6.74 2.19 2.16
CA ARG A 113 -5.89 2.58 1.04
C ARG A 113 -4.61 3.27 1.50
N GLN A 114 -4.72 4.15 2.48
CA GLN A 114 -3.57 4.79 3.09
C GLN A 114 -2.59 3.76 3.65
N TRP A 115 -3.09 2.82 4.46
CA TRP A 115 -2.26 1.76 5.02
C TRP A 115 -1.57 0.92 3.93
N ILE A 116 -2.28 0.57 2.86
CA ILE A 116 -1.70 -0.21 1.74
C ILE A 116 -0.65 0.63 0.99
N ALA A 117 -0.93 1.92 0.69
CA ALA A 117 0.01 2.81 0.01
C ALA A 117 1.32 2.97 0.79
N GLU A 118 1.26 3.12 2.11
CA GLU A 118 2.42 3.15 3.00
C GLU A 118 3.27 1.88 2.92
N LYS A 119 2.64 0.69 2.78
CA LYS A 119 3.35 -0.60 2.66
C LYS A 119 3.92 -0.84 1.27
N LEU A 120 3.22 -0.42 0.22
CA LEU A 120 3.68 -0.59 -1.15
C LEU A 120 4.80 0.39 -1.53
N LYS A 121 4.75 1.62 -0.99
CA LYS A 121 5.70 2.69 -1.34
C LYS A 121 6.15 3.45 -0.09
N PRO A 122 6.85 2.80 0.84
CA PRO A 122 7.17 3.35 2.16
C PRO A 122 8.05 4.60 2.09
N LYS A 123 8.92 4.71 1.08
CA LYS A 123 9.77 5.90 0.89
C LYS A 123 8.99 7.17 0.54
N LYS A 124 7.82 7.03 -0.09
CA LYS A 124 6.99 8.15 -0.50
C LYS A 124 5.86 8.44 0.49
N TYR A 125 5.21 7.39 0.98
CA TYR A 125 3.98 7.49 1.78
C TYR A 125 4.13 6.98 3.22
N GLY A 126 5.25 6.33 3.56
CA GLY A 126 5.49 5.86 4.93
C GLY A 126 5.72 7.00 5.90
N SER A 127 5.35 6.79 7.16
CA SER A 127 5.65 7.72 8.25
C SER A 127 7.17 7.89 8.37
N LYS A 128 7.67 9.13 8.40
CA LYS A 128 9.07 9.40 8.69
C LYS A 128 9.32 9.03 10.15
N VAL A 129 10.05 7.94 10.37
CA VAL A 129 10.65 7.66 11.67
C VAL A 129 11.96 8.44 11.70
N GLU A 130 11.98 9.61 12.29
CA GLU A 130 13.21 10.28 12.68
C GLU A 130 13.80 9.47 13.84
N LEU A 131 14.73 8.57 13.52
CA LEU A 131 15.64 8.02 14.50
C LEU A 131 16.61 9.15 14.84
N GLU A 132 16.32 9.94 15.85
CA GLU A 132 17.36 10.71 16.52
C GLU A 132 18.36 9.70 17.08
N HIS A 133 19.42 9.44 16.31
CA HIS A 133 20.64 8.89 16.86
C HIS A 133 21.29 10.00 17.69
N GLY A 134 20.65 10.36 18.78
CA GLY A 134 21.31 11.04 19.87
C GLY A 134 22.43 10.09 20.31
N VAL A 135 23.68 10.47 20.01
CA VAL A 135 24.83 9.93 20.73
C VAL A 135 24.50 10.22 22.18
N THR A 136 24.02 9.20 22.90
CA THR A 136 23.77 9.34 24.31
C THR A 136 25.02 9.93 24.93
N SER A 137 24.88 10.97 25.75
CA SER A 137 26.00 11.66 26.44
C SER A 137 27.05 10.68 26.97
N GLY A 138 26.62 9.49 27.39
CA GLY A 138 27.50 8.41 27.84
C GLY A 138 28.47 7.86 26.77
N VAL A 139 28.14 7.88 25.47
CA VAL A 139 29.09 7.44 24.42
C VAL A 139 30.11 8.53 24.12
N ALA A 140 29.69 9.80 24.16
CA ALA A 140 30.59 10.95 24.05
C ALA A 140 31.57 11.00 25.23
N GLU A 141 31.09 10.82 26.45
CA GLU A 141 31.92 10.72 27.66
C GLU A 141 32.90 9.52 27.63
N LEU A 142 32.44 8.38 27.06
CA LEU A 142 33.28 7.19 26.89
C LEU A 142 34.39 7.42 25.86
N LEU A 143 34.12 8.08 24.76
CA LEU A 143 35.07 8.46 23.73
C LEU A 143 36.11 9.47 24.26
N ASP A 144 35.66 10.47 25.06
CA ASP A 144 36.56 11.41 25.72
C ASP A 144 37.45 10.75 26.77
N ALA A 145 36.90 9.79 27.53
CA ALA A 145 37.67 9.01 28.50
C ALA A 145 38.74 8.11 27.82
N ILE A 146 38.41 7.55 26.65
CA ILE A 146 39.37 6.75 25.87
C ILE A 146 40.47 7.66 25.27
N ASN A 147 40.11 8.81 24.70
CA ASN A 147 41.07 9.79 24.16
C ASN A 147 41.98 10.38 25.24
N GLY A 148 41.48 10.56 26.47
CA GLY A 148 42.26 11.03 27.61
C GLY A 148 43.32 10.00 28.11
N ARG A 149 43.06 8.70 27.95
CA ARG A 149 43.97 7.63 28.40
C ARG A 149 45.08 7.27 27.43
N THR A 150 44.99 7.68 26.15
CA THR A 150 46.03 7.45 25.14
C THR A 150 47.18 8.50 25.18
N ARG A 151 47.09 9.50 26.05
CA ARG A 151 48.14 10.51 26.24
C ARG A 151 49.24 10.12 27.25
N GLY A 152 49.65 8.87 27.32
CA GLY A 152 50.61 8.47 28.32
C GLY A 152 51.30 7.13 28.08
N LEU A 153 51.63 6.78 26.84
CA LEU A 153 52.61 5.71 26.61
C LEU A 153 53.98 6.31 26.73
N PRO A 154 54.83 5.81 27.67
CA PRO A 154 56.23 6.24 27.74
C PRO A 154 56.93 5.82 26.46
N SER A 155 57.60 6.77 25.81
CA SER A 155 58.57 6.50 24.75
C SER A 155 59.69 5.67 25.38
N GLY A 156 59.76 4.40 24.98
CA GLY A 156 60.89 3.51 25.36
C GLY A 156 62.18 4.03 24.77
N ASP A 157 63.15 4.20 25.62
CA ASP A 157 64.57 4.31 25.26
C ASP A 157 65.11 2.96 24.79
#